data_be3f4d29f16f5c8a77c60c6a5e7753c2
#
_entry.id   be3f4d29f16f5c8a77c60c6a5e7753c2
#
_cell.length_a   1.000
_cell.length_b   1.000
_cell.length_c   1.000
_cell.angle_alpha   90.00
_cell.angle_beta   90.00
_cell.angle_gamma   90.00
#
_symmetry.space_group_name_H-M   'P 1'
#
loop_
_entity.id
_entity.type
_entity.pdbx_description
1 polymer ?
#
loop_
_entity_poly.entity_id
_entity_poly.type
_entity_poly.pdbx_seq_one_letter_code
_entity_poly.pdbx_strand_id
1 'polypeptide(L)'
;MSLSSSYQIKHAVISVAEAGDNTLVAAVAGKRICVVSMVLCPTEPNSIYLHDDAAAPVALLGDASNKMQLDPNYSDGVPALVLPPHEGGWFETSIGQSLLINLSEAQGVAGCLTYALI
;
A
#
# COMPACT_ATOMS: atom_id res chain seq x y z
N MET A 1 11.23 -10.71 -8.17
CA MET A 1 12.20 -9.69 -8.65
C MET A 1 13.16 -9.34 -7.53
N SER A 2 14.40 -9.09 -7.86
CA SER A 2 15.42 -8.70 -6.90
C SER A 2 15.87 -7.26 -7.18
N LEU A 3 15.87 -6.41 -6.16
CA LEU A 3 16.31 -5.03 -6.30
C LEU A 3 17.84 -4.96 -6.28
N SER A 4 18.36 -4.21 -7.23
CA SER A 4 19.82 -3.94 -7.29
C SER A 4 20.19 -2.87 -6.27
N SER A 5 21.44 -2.89 -5.80
CA SER A 5 21.98 -1.85 -4.91
C SER A 5 22.00 -0.47 -5.56
N SER A 6 21.82 -0.38 -6.89
CA SER A 6 21.75 0.90 -7.60
C SER A 6 20.41 1.59 -7.43
N TYR A 7 19.37 0.91 -6.97
CA TYR A 7 18.07 1.53 -6.72
C TYR A 7 18.08 2.26 -5.39
N GLN A 8 17.66 3.53 -5.42
CA GLN A 8 17.52 4.32 -4.23
C GLN A 8 16.20 3.96 -3.52
N ILE A 9 16.30 3.64 -2.23
CA ILE A 9 15.10 3.42 -1.41
C ILE A 9 14.57 4.79 -0.97
N LYS A 10 13.28 4.98 -1.20
CA LYS A 10 12.55 6.19 -0.83
C LYS A 10 11.57 5.88 0.29
N HIS A 11 11.16 6.92 1.01
CA HIS A 11 10.23 6.81 2.13
C HIS A 11 8.99 7.68 1.86
N ALA A 12 7.82 7.16 2.20
CA ALA A 12 6.57 7.92 2.14
C ALA A 12 5.78 7.74 3.44
N VAL A 13 5.23 8.84 3.94
CA VAL A 13 4.32 8.82 5.08
C VAL A 13 2.92 8.49 4.58
N ILE A 14 2.19 7.66 5.34
CA ILE A 14 0.82 7.32 5.05
C ILE A 14 -0.08 8.02 6.06
N SER A 15 -1.04 8.81 5.55
CA SER A 15 -2.06 9.46 6.37
C SER A 15 -3.27 9.69 5.47
N VAL A 16 -4.21 8.74 5.48
CA VAL A 16 -5.38 8.73 4.61
C VAL A 16 -6.64 8.48 5.45
N ALA A 17 -7.78 8.98 5.03
CA ALA A 17 -9.01 8.90 5.81
C ALA A 17 -10.30 8.91 4.96
N GLU A 18 -10.21 8.96 3.64
CA GLU A 18 -11.37 9.01 2.79
C GLU A 18 -11.78 7.62 2.34
N ALA A 19 -13.09 7.31 2.37
CA ALA A 19 -13.61 6.09 1.78
C ALA A 19 -13.30 6.06 0.28
N GLY A 20 -12.99 4.89 -0.26
CA GLY A 20 -12.57 4.73 -1.64
C GLY A 20 -11.06 4.82 -1.80
N ASP A 21 -10.61 5.18 -2.99
CA ASP A 21 -9.20 5.17 -3.34
C ASP A 21 -8.45 6.41 -2.82
N ASN A 22 -7.31 6.16 -2.19
CA ASN A 22 -6.38 7.19 -1.73
C ASN A 22 -5.00 6.90 -2.31
N THR A 23 -4.30 7.93 -2.78
CA THR A 23 -2.96 7.76 -3.34
C THR A 23 -1.93 7.66 -2.23
N LEU A 24 -1.16 6.58 -2.20
CA LEU A 24 -0.02 6.41 -1.29
C LEU A 24 1.27 6.93 -1.90
N VAL A 25 1.52 6.59 -3.16
CA VAL A 25 2.69 7.07 -3.91
C VAL A 25 2.23 7.45 -5.32
N ALA A 26 2.53 8.66 -5.73
CA ALA A 26 2.17 9.16 -7.06
C ALA A 26 2.97 8.47 -8.17
N ALA A 27 2.35 8.29 -9.32
CA ALA A 27 2.99 7.68 -10.49
C ALA A 27 4.21 8.48 -10.95
N VAL A 28 5.21 7.76 -11.43
CA VAL A 28 6.37 8.32 -12.12
C VAL A 28 6.44 7.69 -13.51
N ALA A 29 6.46 8.50 -14.55
CA ALA A 29 6.45 8.01 -15.93
C ALA A 29 7.59 7.03 -16.19
N GLY A 30 7.26 5.89 -16.79
CA GLY A 30 8.22 4.86 -17.16
C GLY A 30 8.74 4.02 -15.98
N LYS A 31 8.21 4.21 -14.79
CA LYS A 31 8.68 3.52 -13.57
C LYS A 31 7.57 2.68 -12.94
N ARG A 32 7.98 1.63 -12.23
CA ARG A 32 7.13 0.87 -11.32
C ARG A 32 7.48 1.27 -9.89
N ILE A 33 6.48 1.30 -9.03
CA ILE A 33 6.66 1.51 -7.60
C ILE A 33 6.77 0.12 -6.96
N CYS A 34 7.96 -0.23 -6.47
CA CYS A 34 8.20 -1.51 -5.81
C CYS A 34 8.23 -1.28 -4.29
N VAL A 35 7.27 -1.83 -3.57
CA VAL A 35 7.19 -1.64 -2.11
C VAL A 35 8.14 -2.59 -1.42
N VAL A 36 9.04 -2.06 -0.60
CA VAL A 36 10.07 -2.80 0.14
C VAL A 36 9.63 -3.09 1.57
N SER A 37 8.98 -2.14 2.20
CA SER A 37 8.42 -2.30 3.55
C SER A 37 7.19 -1.43 3.71
N MET A 38 6.32 -1.77 4.66
CA MET A 38 5.11 -1.01 4.93
C MET A 38 4.60 -1.27 6.33
N VAL A 39 4.07 -0.22 6.96
CA VAL A 39 3.31 -0.33 8.20
C VAL A 39 2.03 0.46 8.02
N LEU A 40 0.89 -0.17 8.31
CA LEU A 40 -0.43 0.46 8.31
C LEU A 40 -1.09 0.25 9.66
N CYS A 41 -1.53 1.35 10.28
CA CYS A 41 -2.23 1.32 11.57
C CYS A 41 -3.56 2.05 11.42
N PRO A 42 -4.70 1.39 11.64
CA PRO A 42 -6.01 2.03 11.58
C PRO A 42 -6.28 2.79 12.89
N THR A 43 -7.02 3.90 12.80
CA THR A 43 -7.53 4.59 14.00
C THR A 43 -8.85 3.98 14.48
N GLU A 44 -9.61 3.40 13.55
CA GLU A 44 -10.87 2.70 13.78
C GLU A 44 -10.91 1.47 12.85
N PRO A 45 -11.82 0.50 13.08
CA PRO A 45 -11.94 -0.65 12.19
C PRO A 45 -12.14 -0.25 10.76
N ASN A 46 -11.39 -0.87 9.84
CA ASN A 46 -11.50 -0.59 8.41
C ASN A 46 -11.07 -1.82 7.61
N SER A 47 -11.69 -2.00 6.46
CA SER A 47 -11.31 -3.04 5.50
C SER A 47 -10.61 -2.37 4.34
N ILE A 48 -9.43 -2.87 3.98
CA ILE A 48 -8.58 -2.24 2.99
C ILE A 48 -8.07 -3.23 1.94
N TYR A 49 -7.68 -2.73 0.80
CA TYR A 49 -6.80 -3.43 -0.13
C TYR A 49 -5.96 -2.41 -0.90
N LEU A 50 -4.85 -2.87 -1.46
CA LEU A 50 -3.95 -2.03 -2.25
C LEU A 50 -4.00 -2.47 -3.71
N HIS A 51 -3.95 -1.49 -4.60
CA HIS A 51 -3.94 -1.72 -6.04
C HIS A 51 -3.21 -0.59 -6.76
N ASP A 52 -2.98 -0.75 -8.06
CA ASP A 52 -2.44 0.35 -8.86
C ASP A 52 -3.59 1.12 -9.54
N ASP A 53 -3.23 2.18 -10.28
CA ASP A 53 -4.18 3.09 -10.92
C ASP A 53 -4.30 2.81 -12.43
N ALA A 54 -4.02 1.60 -12.88
CA ALA A 54 -4.17 1.22 -14.27
C ALA A 54 -5.65 1.26 -14.69
N ALA A 55 -5.92 1.40 -15.98
CA ALA A 55 -7.29 1.38 -16.51
C ALA A 55 -8.04 0.09 -16.12
N ALA A 56 -7.31 -1.04 -16.07
CA ALA A 56 -7.77 -2.27 -15.45
C ALA A 56 -6.90 -2.44 -14.19
N PRO A 57 -7.34 -1.95 -13.01
CA PRO A 57 -6.50 -1.94 -11.81
C PRO A 57 -5.99 -3.33 -11.44
N VAL A 58 -4.70 -3.40 -11.10
CA VAL A 58 -4.08 -4.65 -10.65
C VAL A 58 -4.06 -4.65 -9.12
N ALA A 59 -4.69 -5.66 -8.52
CA ALA A 59 -4.66 -5.86 -7.07
C ALA A 59 -3.24 -6.26 -6.65
N LEU A 60 -2.74 -5.62 -5.59
CA LEU A 60 -1.36 -5.81 -5.09
C LEU A 60 -1.33 -6.46 -3.72
N LEU A 61 -2.31 -6.15 -2.87
CA LEU A 61 -2.44 -6.72 -1.53
C LEU A 61 -3.93 -6.77 -1.18
N GLY A 62 -4.48 -7.99 -1.12
CA GLY A 62 -5.92 -8.16 -1.08
C GLY A 62 -6.57 -7.73 -2.40
N ASP A 63 -7.87 -7.72 -2.47
CA ASP A 63 -8.64 -7.24 -3.63
C ASP A 63 -10.04 -6.78 -3.17
N ALA A 64 -10.85 -6.29 -4.11
CA ALA A 64 -12.18 -5.76 -3.80
C ALA A 64 -13.10 -6.80 -3.16
N SER A 65 -12.88 -8.09 -3.42
CA SER A 65 -13.68 -9.19 -2.88
C SER A 65 -13.10 -9.77 -1.59
N ASN A 66 -11.79 -9.65 -1.38
CA ASN A 66 -11.06 -10.19 -0.24
C ASN A 66 -10.19 -9.11 0.37
N LYS A 67 -10.80 -8.25 1.15
CA LYS A 67 -10.11 -7.13 1.80
C LYS A 67 -9.44 -7.56 3.10
N MET A 68 -8.41 -6.84 3.48
CA MET A 68 -7.77 -7.02 4.76
C MET A 68 -8.55 -6.29 5.85
N GLN A 69 -8.80 -6.97 6.97
CA GLN A 69 -9.51 -6.39 8.10
C GLN A 69 -8.51 -5.82 9.09
N LEU A 70 -8.54 -4.49 9.28
CA LEU A 70 -7.73 -3.80 10.27
C LEU A 70 -8.64 -3.31 11.40
N ASP A 71 -8.29 -3.64 12.65
CA ASP A 71 -9.07 -3.23 13.82
C ASP A 71 -8.12 -2.94 14.99
N PRO A 72 -8.03 -1.69 15.48
CA PRO A 72 -7.14 -1.34 16.58
C PRO A 72 -7.48 -2.07 17.88
N ASN A 73 -8.69 -2.62 18.00
CA ASN A 73 -9.16 -3.31 19.19
C ASN A 73 -9.12 -4.84 19.08
N TYR A 74 -8.57 -5.42 18.02
CA TYR A 74 -8.48 -6.87 17.76
C TYR A 74 -9.83 -7.59 17.63
N SER A 75 -10.95 -6.88 17.56
CA SER A 75 -12.27 -7.54 17.56
C SER A 75 -12.56 -8.26 16.25
N ASP A 76 -12.29 -7.62 15.11
CA ASP A 76 -12.62 -8.13 13.76
C ASP A 76 -11.45 -8.09 12.79
N GLY A 77 -10.24 -8.01 13.29
CA GLY A 77 -9.08 -7.92 12.41
C GLY A 77 -7.78 -7.76 13.18
N VAL A 78 -6.70 -7.47 12.45
CA VAL A 78 -5.38 -7.22 13.04
C VAL A 78 -5.21 -5.74 13.35
N PRO A 79 -4.48 -5.37 14.43
CA PRO A 79 -4.32 -3.96 14.82
C PRO A 79 -3.39 -3.18 13.92
N ALA A 80 -2.53 -3.87 13.18
CA ALA A 80 -1.61 -3.25 12.24
C ALA A 80 -1.20 -4.25 11.16
N LEU A 81 -0.98 -3.75 9.95
CA LEU A 81 -0.30 -4.52 8.93
C LEU A 81 1.18 -4.14 8.97
N VAL A 82 2.05 -5.13 9.10
CA VAL A 82 3.49 -4.91 9.08
C VAL A 82 4.12 -5.80 8.01
N LEU A 83 4.71 -5.16 7.01
CA LEU A 83 5.53 -5.81 6.00
C LEU A 83 6.98 -5.39 6.26
N PRO A 84 7.80 -6.25 6.91
CA PRO A 84 9.18 -5.89 7.20
C PRO A 84 9.99 -5.73 5.91
N PRO A 85 11.16 -5.07 5.94
CA PRO A 85 11.97 -4.90 4.76
C PRO A 85 12.27 -6.23 4.06
N HIS A 86 12.02 -6.28 2.75
CA HIS A 86 12.24 -7.46 1.92
C HIS A 86 13.06 -7.05 0.70
N GLU A 87 14.22 -7.67 0.52
CA GLU A 87 15.20 -7.31 -0.50
C GLU A 87 14.64 -7.30 -1.92
N GLY A 88 13.78 -8.24 -2.25
CA GLY A 88 13.13 -8.32 -3.56
C GLY A 88 11.86 -7.48 -3.69
N GLY A 89 11.45 -6.82 -2.61
CA GLY A 89 10.15 -6.15 -2.56
C GLY A 89 8.99 -7.11 -2.30
N TRP A 90 7.87 -6.56 -1.84
CA TRP A 90 6.65 -7.34 -1.59
C TRP A 90 5.74 -7.40 -2.81
N PHE A 91 5.62 -6.28 -3.52
CA PHE A 91 4.80 -6.14 -4.73
C PHE A 91 5.20 -4.88 -5.48
N GLU A 92 4.75 -4.76 -6.72
CA GLU A 92 5.04 -3.60 -7.55
C GLU A 92 3.84 -3.20 -8.39
N THR A 93 3.73 -1.91 -8.70
CA THR A 93 2.69 -1.38 -9.58
C THR A 93 3.03 -1.70 -11.04
N SER A 94 2.04 -1.54 -11.92
CA SER A 94 2.28 -1.50 -13.36
C SER A 94 3.09 -0.24 -13.71
N ILE A 95 3.79 -0.27 -14.83
CA ILE A 95 4.62 0.87 -15.28
C ILE A 95 3.79 2.15 -15.38
N GLY A 96 4.28 3.23 -14.77
CA GLY A 96 3.66 4.54 -14.87
C GLY A 96 2.38 4.69 -14.05
N GLN A 97 2.11 3.79 -13.10
CA GLN A 97 0.90 3.85 -12.30
C GLN A 97 1.18 4.19 -10.84
N SER A 98 0.22 4.88 -10.21
CA SER A 98 0.27 5.21 -8.78
C SER A 98 -0.01 3.98 -7.93
N LEU A 99 0.48 4.00 -6.68
CA LEU A 99 0.09 3.03 -5.66
C LEU A 99 -1.07 3.61 -4.86
N LEU A 100 -2.19 2.88 -4.83
CA LEU A 100 -3.41 3.30 -4.16
C LEU A 100 -3.78 2.34 -3.04
N ILE A 101 -4.43 2.90 -2.00
CA ILE A 101 -5.12 2.12 -0.98
C ILE A 101 -6.61 2.41 -1.04
N ASN A 102 -7.43 1.37 -1.03
CA ASN A 102 -8.88 1.51 -0.96
C ASN A 102 -9.34 1.29 0.48
N LEU A 103 -10.04 2.29 1.03
CA LEU A 103 -10.64 2.22 2.36
C LEU A 103 -12.14 1.99 2.22
N SER A 104 -12.67 0.99 2.92
CA SER A 104 -14.11 0.72 2.91
C SER A 104 -14.89 1.77 3.70
N GLU A 105 -14.26 2.33 4.76
CA GLU A 105 -14.87 3.32 5.63
C GLU A 105 -14.04 4.61 5.66
N ALA A 106 -14.70 5.74 5.91
CA ALA A 106 -14.04 7.05 6.06
C ALA A 106 -13.37 7.17 7.44
N GLN A 107 -12.44 6.26 7.73
CA GLN A 107 -11.70 6.18 8.99
C GLN A 107 -10.21 6.21 8.72
N GLY A 108 -9.46 6.92 9.54
CA GLY A 108 -8.04 7.16 9.34
C GLY A 108 -7.19 5.89 9.34
N VAL A 109 -6.22 5.85 8.43
CA VAL A 109 -5.15 4.84 8.41
C VAL A 109 -3.84 5.61 8.29
N ALA A 110 -2.95 5.37 9.24
CA ALA A 110 -1.65 6.02 9.30
C ALA A 110 -0.53 4.99 9.18
N GLY A 111 0.66 5.45 8.85
CA GLY A 111 1.84 4.60 8.78
C GLY A 111 2.90 5.16 7.87
N CYS A 112 3.67 4.28 7.28
CA CYS A 112 4.71 4.64 6.33
C CYS A 112 5.07 3.45 5.44
N LEU A 113 5.75 3.75 4.35
CA LEU A 113 6.30 2.71 3.50
C LEU A 113 7.66 3.13 2.97
N THR A 114 8.46 2.14 2.61
CA THR A 114 9.65 2.36 1.81
C THR A 114 9.47 1.69 0.45
N TYR A 115 9.99 2.32 -0.58
CA TYR A 115 9.81 1.85 -1.94
C TYR A 115 11.00 2.22 -2.82
N ALA A 116 11.12 1.54 -3.95
CA ALA A 116 12.06 1.88 -5.00
C ALA A 116 11.29 2.14 -6.30
N LEU A 117 11.80 3.04 -7.11
CA LEU A 117 11.32 3.25 -8.49
C LEU A 117 12.18 2.42 -9.44
N ILE A 118 11.59 1.51 -10.16
CA ILE A 118 12.31 0.56 -11.01
C ILE A 118 11.84 0.52 -12.46
#